data_fd4be7f65c68b29dfa3d14301c5b5fa5
#
_entry.id   fd4be7f65c68b29dfa3d14301c5b5fa5
#
_cell.length_a   1.000
_cell.length_b   1.000
_cell.length_c   1.000
_cell.angle_alpha   90.00
_cell.angle_beta   90.00
_cell.angle_gamma   90.00
#
_symmetry.space_group_name_H-M   'P 1'
#
loop_
_entity.id
_entity.type
_entity.pdbx_description
1 polymer ?
#
loop_
_entity_poly.entity_id
_entity_poly.type
_entity_poly.pdbx_seq_one_letter_code
_entity_poly.pdbx_strand_id
1 'polypeptide(L)'
;MEISISAAADGESPVDLLSAASGLSKTRVKTVMTRGAVWLLRGGTIRRLRRAKAALRQNDQVTMWYSEALIDTVAPQPEKLIDEGAWSVWFKPAGLLSSGSRYGDHCAINRVVEQSEDRPVFLVHRLDAQTEGLMVLAHSKQSAAALSRAFSERRVRKRYTAEVEGSFSPDPVHVETPIDGQAAETFITLARTSEASSIVECRPVTGRKHQVRIHLAGLGHPLVGDRLYGSTAKPPFRLTAHQLEFPCPTSGEFRTVNLPPRLNQFEADQ
;
A
#
# COMPACT_ATOMS: atom_id res chain seq x y z
N MET A 1 16.53 13.69 -5.52
CA MET A 1 16.59 15.06 -6.07
C MET A 1 15.19 15.61 -6.17
N GLU A 2 14.99 16.86 -5.79
CA GLU A 2 13.75 17.61 -6.00
C GLU A 2 14.05 18.82 -6.87
N ILE A 3 13.27 19.04 -7.92
CA ILE A 3 13.40 20.20 -8.80
C ILE A 3 12.02 20.78 -9.00
N SER A 4 11.89 22.09 -8.75
CA SER A 4 10.66 22.84 -8.97
C SER A 4 10.94 24.04 -9.90
N ILE A 5 10.13 24.19 -10.96
CA ILE A 5 10.32 25.20 -11.99
C ILE A 5 8.96 25.80 -12.32
N SER A 6 8.93 27.12 -12.55
CA SER A 6 7.75 27.80 -13.06
C SER A 6 7.89 28.01 -14.57
N ALA A 7 6.80 27.76 -15.31
CA ALA A 7 6.73 28.09 -16.73
C ALA A 7 6.70 29.61 -16.93
N ALA A 8 7.58 30.14 -17.79
CA ALA A 8 7.70 31.55 -18.08
C ALA A 8 6.64 32.02 -19.12
N ALA A 9 6.22 31.14 -20.01
CA ALA A 9 5.27 31.40 -21.08
C ALA A 9 4.31 30.25 -21.33
N ASP A 10 3.23 30.52 -22.02
CA ASP A 10 2.30 29.51 -22.52
C ASP A 10 2.97 28.61 -23.57
N GLY A 11 2.64 27.35 -23.56
CA GLY A 11 3.11 26.36 -24.55
C GLY A 11 4.46 25.72 -24.26
N GLU A 12 5.14 26.10 -23.17
CA GLU A 12 6.42 25.49 -22.79
C GLU A 12 6.27 23.98 -22.53
N SER A 13 7.32 23.23 -22.89
CA SER A 13 7.39 21.78 -22.71
C SER A 13 7.90 21.45 -21.30
N PRO A 14 7.14 20.69 -20.49
CA PRO A 14 7.62 20.24 -19.18
C PRO A 14 8.87 19.35 -19.29
N VAL A 15 9.00 18.61 -20.40
CA VAL A 15 10.18 17.76 -20.64
C VAL A 15 11.44 18.59 -20.84
N ASP A 16 11.33 19.67 -21.63
CA ASP A 16 12.48 20.51 -21.93
C ASP A 16 12.93 21.31 -20.70
N LEU A 17 11.98 21.90 -19.97
CA LEU A 17 12.27 22.60 -18.72
C LEU A 17 12.93 21.71 -17.68
N LEU A 18 12.34 20.53 -17.43
CA LEU A 18 12.87 19.59 -16.43
C LEU A 18 14.21 19.00 -16.86
N SER A 19 14.42 18.71 -18.17
CA SER A 19 15.69 18.23 -18.69
C SER A 19 16.80 19.26 -18.52
N ALA A 20 16.52 20.51 -18.85
CA ALA A 20 17.48 21.60 -18.71
C ALA A 20 17.88 21.83 -17.23
N ALA A 21 16.91 21.80 -16.32
CA ALA A 21 17.17 22.07 -14.90
C ALA A 21 17.78 20.89 -14.16
N SER A 22 17.49 19.64 -14.57
CA SER A 22 17.97 18.45 -13.89
C SER A 22 19.27 17.88 -14.43
N GLY A 23 19.62 18.21 -15.67
CA GLY A 23 20.70 17.55 -16.42
C GLY A 23 20.35 16.14 -16.91
N LEU A 24 19.14 15.65 -16.61
CA LEU A 24 18.66 14.35 -17.09
C LEU A 24 18.29 14.42 -18.58
N SER A 25 18.52 13.33 -19.29
CA SER A 25 18.08 13.24 -20.69
C SER A 25 16.54 13.39 -20.81
N LYS A 26 16.05 13.93 -21.92
CA LYS A 26 14.61 14.04 -22.20
C LYS A 26 13.89 12.68 -22.12
N THR A 27 14.55 11.60 -22.51
CA THR A 27 14.02 10.24 -22.39
C THR A 27 13.83 9.87 -20.91
N ARG A 28 14.81 10.15 -20.06
CA ARG A 28 14.71 9.88 -18.62
C ARG A 28 13.60 10.71 -17.96
N VAL A 29 13.49 11.99 -18.29
CA VAL A 29 12.38 12.85 -17.82
C VAL A 29 11.02 12.28 -18.22
N LYS A 30 10.85 11.82 -19.47
CA LYS A 30 9.60 11.16 -19.90
C LYS A 30 9.28 9.92 -19.08
N THR A 31 10.27 9.11 -18.76
CA THR A 31 10.11 7.94 -17.87
C THR A 31 9.64 8.39 -16.47
N VAL A 32 10.28 9.40 -15.89
CA VAL A 32 9.91 9.95 -14.57
C VAL A 32 8.46 10.48 -14.57
N MET A 33 8.05 11.17 -15.64
CA MET A 33 6.67 11.63 -15.83
C MET A 33 5.69 10.46 -15.89
N THR A 34 5.95 9.46 -16.72
CA THR A 34 5.09 8.28 -16.90
C THR A 34 4.94 7.51 -15.59
N ARG A 35 6.04 7.37 -14.82
CA ARG A 35 6.06 6.72 -13.50
C ARG A 35 5.45 7.55 -12.39
N GLY A 36 4.97 8.78 -12.71
CA GLY A 36 4.15 9.61 -11.83
C GLY A 36 4.92 10.40 -10.78
N ALA A 37 6.20 10.67 -11.00
CA ALA A 37 7.04 11.44 -10.10
C ALA A 37 7.14 12.94 -10.47
N VAL A 38 6.35 13.40 -11.45
CA VAL A 38 6.23 14.81 -11.82
C VAL A 38 4.85 15.33 -11.49
N TRP A 39 4.81 16.50 -10.87
CA TRP A 39 3.60 17.15 -10.38
C TRP A 39 3.44 18.53 -11.00
N LEU A 40 2.20 18.90 -11.28
CA LEU A 40 1.81 20.20 -11.79
C LEU A 40 0.91 20.89 -10.78
N LEU A 41 1.31 22.10 -10.35
CA LEU A 41 0.46 23.04 -9.65
C LEU A 41 -0.05 24.06 -10.67
N ARG A 42 -1.37 24.10 -10.87
CA ARG A 42 -2.08 25.05 -11.73
C ARG A 42 -3.34 25.55 -11.04
N GLY A 43 -3.46 26.86 -10.88
CA GLY A 43 -4.65 27.45 -10.26
C GLY A 43 -4.97 26.91 -8.87
N GLY A 44 -3.95 26.67 -8.03
CA GLY A 44 -4.10 26.10 -6.68
C GLY A 44 -4.33 24.58 -6.64
N THR A 45 -4.47 23.93 -7.79
CA THR A 45 -4.69 22.47 -7.88
C THR A 45 -3.39 21.74 -8.18
N ILE A 46 -3.05 20.75 -7.35
CA ILE A 46 -1.88 19.87 -7.53
C ILE A 46 -2.33 18.55 -8.13
N ARG A 47 -1.67 18.13 -9.24
CA ARG A 47 -1.92 16.85 -9.89
C ARG A 47 -0.66 16.28 -10.52
N ARG A 48 -0.64 14.95 -10.74
CA ARG A 48 0.47 14.32 -11.48
C ARG A 48 0.45 14.73 -12.94
N LEU A 49 1.62 15.08 -13.45
CA LEU A 49 1.84 15.43 -14.87
C LEU A 49 2.53 14.27 -15.57
N ARG A 50 1.75 13.41 -16.25
CA ARG A 50 2.27 12.22 -16.93
C ARG A 50 2.50 12.42 -18.43
N ARG A 51 1.76 13.33 -19.06
CA ARG A 51 1.82 13.56 -20.51
C ARG A 51 3.03 14.40 -20.86
N ALA A 52 4.02 13.79 -21.51
CA ALA A 52 5.23 14.49 -21.96
C ALA A 52 4.96 15.66 -22.95
N LYS A 53 3.88 15.54 -23.73
CA LYS A 53 3.45 16.55 -24.71
C LYS A 53 2.43 17.56 -24.10
N ALA A 54 2.27 17.62 -22.78
CA ALA A 54 1.41 18.61 -22.17
C ALA A 54 2.00 20.01 -22.40
N ALA A 55 1.17 20.96 -22.85
CA ALA A 55 1.53 22.36 -22.89
C ALA A 55 1.31 23.00 -21.51
N LEU A 56 2.34 23.62 -20.97
CA LEU A 56 2.24 24.41 -19.75
C LEU A 56 1.61 25.76 -20.05
N ARG A 57 1.08 26.39 -19.02
CA ARG A 57 0.62 27.79 -19.04
C ARG A 57 1.61 28.65 -18.27
N GLN A 58 1.68 29.91 -18.58
CA GLN A 58 2.47 30.85 -17.79
C GLN A 58 2.13 30.74 -16.31
N ASN A 59 3.13 30.72 -15.44
CA ASN A 59 3.05 30.54 -13.99
C ASN A 59 2.62 29.12 -13.52
N ASP A 60 2.49 28.12 -14.39
CA ASP A 60 2.41 26.73 -13.96
C ASP A 60 3.69 26.35 -13.22
N GLN A 61 3.55 25.73 -12.05
CA GLN A 61 4.71 25.18 -11.34
C GLN A 61 4.78 23.68 -11.56
N VAL A 62 5.94 23.21 -12.06
CA VAL A 62 6.20 21.79 -12.28
C VAL A 62 7.27 21.33 -11.30
N THR A 63 6.95 20.33 -10.50
CA THR A 63 7.89 19.75 -9.53
C THR A 63 8.18 18.29 -9.89
N MET A 64 9.45 17.95 -10.03
CA MET A 64 9.92 16.59 -10.25
C MET A 64 10.62 16.06 -8.97
N TRP A 65 10.17 14.90 -8.50
CA TRP A 65 10.78 14.14 -7.43
C TRP A 65 11.52 12.94 -8.02
N TYR A 66 12.84 12.99 -8.08
CA TYR A 66 13.65 11.95 -8.72
C TYR A 66 14.50 11.17 -7.73
N SER A 67 14.35 9.86 -7.78
CA SER A 67 15.21 8.87 -7.16
C SER A 67 15.41 7.74 -8.17
N GLU A 68 16.65 7.54 -8.62
CA GLU A 68 16.97 6.53 -9.63
C GLU A 68 16.49 5.14 -9.19
N ALA A 69 16.86 4.74 -7.97
CA ALA A 69 16.47 3.45 -7.41
C ALA A 69 14.95 3.24 -7.38
N LEU A 70 14.18 4.27 -6.99
CA LEU A 70 12.71 4.16 -6.96
C LEU A 70 12.10 4.17 -8.36
N ILE A 71 12.65 4.99 -9.27
CA ILE A 71 12.13 5.06 -10.64
C ILE A 71 12.43 3.76 -11.40
N ASP A 72 13.53 3.06 -11.12
CA ASP A 72 13.88 1.83 -11.83
C ASP A 72 13.33 0.55 -11.19
N THR A 73 12.67 0.68 -10.02
CA THR A 73 11.98 -0.44 -9.39
C THR A 73 10.91 -1.02 -10.32
N VAL A 74 10.90 -2.34 -10.45
CA VAL A 74 9.84 -3.09 -11.14
C VAL A 74 8.78 -3.48 -10.12
N ALA A 75 7.52 -3.17 -10.42
CA ALA A 75 6.41 -3.49 -9.53
C ALA A 75 6.19 -5.01 -9.47
N PRO A 76 6.16 -5.62 -8.27
CA PRO A 76 5.63 -6.97 -8.11
C PRO A 76 4.18 -7.01 -8.60
N GLN A 77 3.80 -8.10 -9.29
CA GLN A 77 2.47 -8.18 -9.89
C GLN A 77 1.43 -8.67 -8.87
N PRO A 78 0.34 -7.92 -8.65
CA PRO A 78 -0.77 -8.39 -7.84
C PRO A 78 -1.58 -9.45 -8.60
N GLU A 79 -2.24 -10.35 -7.87
CA GLU A 79 -3.11 -11.36 -8.45
C GLU A 79 -4.57 -11.07 -8.13
N LYS A 80 -5.45 -11.07 -9.16
CA LYS A 80 -6.89 -10.89 -8.99
C LYS A 80 -7.53 -12.19 -8.50
N LEU A 81 -8.23 -12.12 -7.35
CA LEU A 81 -8.92 -13.27 -6.75
C LEU A 81 -10.43 -13.24 -7.00
N ILE A 82 -11.03 -12.05 -6.93
CA ILE A 82 -12.47 -11.84 -7.13
C ILE A 82 -12.68 -10.59 -7.98
N ASP A 83 -13.63 -10.63 -8.89
CA ASP A 83 -14.08 -9.48 -9.66
C ASP A 83 -15.62 -9.45 -9.71
N GLU A 84 -16.21 -8.43 -9.11
CA GLU A 84 -17.65 -8.19 -9.06
C GLU A 84 -18.03 -6.91 -9.85
N GLY A 85 -17.18 -6.51 -10.79
CA GLY A 85 -17.36 -5.32 -11.63
C GLY A 85 -17.19 -4.01 -10.86
N ALA A 86 -18.07 -3.71 -9.90
CA ALA A 86 -18.02 -2.49 -9.10
C ALA A 86 -16.92 -2.49 -8.02
N TRP A 87 -16.41 -3.66 -7.67
CA TRP A 87 -15.31 -3.89 -6.73
C TRP A 87 -14.61 -5.21 -7.04
N SER A 88 -13.38 -5.37 -6.54
CA SER A 88 -12.55 -6.57 -6.72
C SER A 88 -11.70 -6.84 -5.49
N VAL A 89 -11.26 -8.09 -5.32
CA VAL A 89 -10.28 -8.47 -4.29
C VAL A 89 -9.03 -8.99 -4.97
N TRP A 90 -7.90 -8.53 -4.47
CA TRP A 90 -6.57 -8.83 -5.01
C TRP A 90 -5.65 -9.34 -3.91
N PHE A 91 -4.76 -10.24 -4.28
CA PHE A 91 -3.55 -10.52 -3.52
C PHE A 91 -2.51 -9.44 -3.83
N LYS A 92 -2.08 -8.71 -2.82
CA LYS A 92 -0.97 -7.77 -2.90
C LYS A 92 0.31 -8.49 -2.45
N PRO A 93 1.31 -8.71 -3.31
CA PRO A 93 2.59 -9.26 -2.89
C PRO A 93 3.39 -8.28 -2.03
N ALA A 94 4.35 -8.81 -1.27
CA ALA A 94 5.33 -8.00 -0.56
C ALA A 94 6.14 -7.13 -1.54
N GLY A 95 6.51 -5.92 -1.11
CA GLY A 95 7.23 -4.95 -1.95
C GLY A 95 6.33 -4.07 -2.82
N LEU A 96 5.08 -4.48 -3.14
CA LEU A 96 4.11 -3.63 -3.82
C LEU A 96 3.51 -2.62 -2.84
N LEU A 97 3.46 -1.36 -3.22
CA LEU A 97 2.85 -0.29 -2.41
C LEU A 97 1.33 -0.34 -2.52
N SER A 98 0.62 0.04 -1.45
CA SER A 98 -0.84 0.25 -1.54
C SER A 98 -1.18 1.54 -2.28
N SER A 99 -0.41 2.61 -2.06
CA SER A 99 -0.57 3.91 -2.72
C SER A 99 0.78 4.48 -3.12
N GLY A 100 0.79 5.28 -4.17
CA GLY A 100 2.00 5.97 -4.60
C GLY A 100 2.46 7.06 -3.62
N SER A 101 3.70 7.50 -3.83
CA SER A 101 4.33 8.62 -3.13
C SER A 101 4.61 9.76 -4.09
N ARG A 102 5.18 10.87 -3.60
CA ARG A 102 5.66 11.96 -4.46
C ARG A 102 6.70 11.50 -5.50
N TYR A 103 7.47 10.45 -5.20
CA TYR A 103 8.49 9.87 -6.08
C TYR A 103 7.96 8.92 -7.17
N GLY A 104 6.63 8.74 -7.24
CA GLY A 104 5.97 7.90 -8.23
C GLY A 104 4.87 7.03 -7.65
N ASP A 105 4.13 6.39 -8.54
CA ASP A 105 3.05 5.45 -8.17
C ASP A 105 3.01 4.20 -9.06
N HIS A 106 3.96 4.05 -9.96
CA HIS A 106 4.03 2.90 -10.86
C HIS A 106 4.19 1.55 -10.13
N CYS A 107 4.68 1.57 -8.86
CA CYS A 107 4.76 0.41 -7.98
C CYS A 107 3.65 0.42 -6.91
N ALA A 108 2.50 1.04 -7.17
CA ALA A 108 1.34 1.03 -6.29
C ALA A 108 0.22 0.18 -6.89
N ILE A 109 -0.42 -0.67 -6.06
CA ILE A 109 -1.44 -1.64 -6.53
C ILE A 109 -2.57 -0.95 -7.29
N ASN A 110 -3.04 0.21 -6.80
CA ASN A 110 -4.10 0.94 -7.49
C ASN A 110 -3.69 1.34 -8.92
N ARG A 111 -2.43 1.74 -9.12
CA ARG A 111 -1.95 2.14 -10.44
C ARG A 111 -1.69 0.94 -11.35
N VAL A 112 -1.12 -0.13 -10.80
CA VAL A 112 -0.88 -1.38 -11.54
C VAL A 112 -2.22 -1.95 -12.03
N VAL A 113 -3.21 -2.06 -11.16
CA VAL A 113 -4.55 -2.57 -11.49
C VAL A 113 -5.28 -1.62 -12.45
N GLU A 114 -5.23 -0.30 -12.25
CA GLU A 114 -5.82 0.68 -13.17
C GLU A 114 -5.29 0.52 -14.60
N GLN A 115 -3.98 0.26 -14.74
CA GLN A 115 -3.35 0.07 -16.05
C GLN A 115 -3.65 -1.28 -16.68
N SER A 116 -3.71 -2.36 -15.89
CA SER A 116 -3.95 -3.71 -16.41
C SER A 116 -5.42 -3.95 -16.76
N GLU A 117 -6.35 -3.31 -16.05
CA GLU A 117 -7.79 -3.51 -16.20
C GLU A 117 -8.49 -2.40 -17.01
N ASP A 118 -7.76 -1.32 -17.36
CA ASP A 118 -8.27 -0.12 -18.06
C ASP A 118 -9.56 0.44 -17.43
N ARG A 119 -9.64 0.45 -16.10
CA ARG A 119 -10.77 0.96 -15.34
C ARG A 119 -10.34 1.73 -14.09
N PRO A 120 -11.17 2.66 -13.56
CA PRO A 120 -10.85 3.40 -12.35
C PRO A 120 -10.62 2.47 -11.15
N VAL A 121 -9.63 2.82 -10.31
CA VAL A 121 -9.34 2.12 -9.06
C VAL A 121 -9.31 3.11 -7.90
N PHE A 122 -10.16 2.87 -6.91
CA PHE A 122 -10.23 3.65 -5.68
C PHE A 122 -9.75 2.80 -4.50
N LEU A 123 -8.75 3.31 -3.78
CA LEU A 123 -8.27 2.70 -2.54
C LEU A 123 -9.23 3.03 -1.40
N VAL A 124 -9.61 2.01 -0.64
CA VAL A 124 -10.49 2.13 0.53
C VAL A 124 -9.78 1.72 1.82
N HIS A 125 -8.65 1.01 1.71
CA HIS A 125 -7.75 0.67 2.80
C HIS A 125 -6.33 0.46 2.29
N ARG A 126 -5.42 0.14 3.20
CA ARG A 126 -4.01 -0.09 2.86
C ARG A 126 -3.40 -1.24 3.64
N LEU A 127 -2.40 -1.87 3.04
CA LEU A 127 -1.39 -2.71 3.66
C LEU A 127 -0.03 -2.00 3.58
N ASP A 128 0.89 -2.31 4.47
CA ASP A 128 2.26 -1.81 4.39
C ASP A 128 2.99 -2.41 3.19
N ALA A 129 4.09 -1.80 2.76
CA ALA A 129 4.81 -2.25 1.57
C ALA A 129 5.24 -3.73 1.68
N GLN A 130 5.79 -4.14 2.82
CA GLN A 130 6.26 -5.51 3.04
C GLN A 130 5.15 -6.49 3.44
N THR A 131 3.99 -6.00 3.91
CA THR A 131 2.84 -6.85 4.22
C THR A 131 2.20 -7.33 2.91
N GLU A 132 2.02 -8.62 2.79
CA GLU A 132 1.27 -9.22 1.68
C GLU A 132 -0.15 -9.60 2.09
N GLY A 133 -0.98 -9.99 1.13
CA GLY A 133 -2.31 -10.51 1.38
C GLY A 133 -3.44 -9.75 0.71
N LEU A 134 -4.64 -9.93 1.25
CA LEU A 134 -5.90 -9.49 0.65
C LEU A 134 -6.08 -7.98 0.69
N MET A 135 -6.40 -7.40 -0.46
CA MET A 135 -6.86 -6.01 -0.59
C MET A 135 -8.14 -5.95 -1.41
N VAL A 136 -9.15 -5.23 -0.89
CA VAL A 136 -10.35 -4.88 -1.66
C VAL A 136 -10.16 -3.52 -2.34
N LEU A 137 -10.47 -3.45 -3.62
CA LEU A 137 -10.41 -2.26 -4.46
C LEU A 137 -11.82 -1.94 -4.98
N ALA A 138 -12.18 -0.67 -5.03
CA ALA A 138 -13.43 -0.22 -5.62
C ALA A 138 -13.20 0.31 -7.04
N HIS A 139 -14.18 0.11 -7.94
CA HIS A 139 -14.14 0.55 -9.33
C HIS A 139 -15.19 1.60 -9.66
N SER A 140 -16.03 1.97 -8.69
CA SER A 140 -16.97 3.08 -8.76
C SER A 140 -16.88 3.98 -7.54
N LYS A 141 -17.27 5.25 -7.68
CA LYS A 141 -17.32 6.19 -6.55
C LYS A 141 -18.30 5.72 -5.47
N GLN A 142 -19.41 5.10 -5.86
CA GLN A 142 -20.42 4.57 -4.95
C GLN A 142 -19.83 3.43 -4.09
N SER A 143 -19.20 2.45 -4.73
CA SER A 143 -18.55 1.34 -4.02
C SER A 143 -17.39 1.82 -3.14
N ALA A 144 -16.61 2.80 -3.60
CA ALA A 144 -15.56 3.41 -2.81
C ALA A 144 -16.10 4.08 -1.55
N ALA A 145 -17.20 4.85 -1.65
CA ALA A 145 -17.85 5.48 -0.51
C ALA A 145 -18.40 4.46 0.47
N ALA A 146 -19.09 3.41 -0.01
CA ALA A 146 -19.66 2.35 0.82
C ALA A 146 -18.57 1.58 1.58
N LEU A 147 -17.50 1.14 0.90
CA LEU A 147 -16.38 0.44 1.51
C LEU A 147 -15.61 1.34 2.49
N SER A 148 -15.31 2.59 2.12
CA SER A 148 -14.62 3.53 3.00
C SER A 148 -15.40 3.77 4.30
N ARG A 149 -16.73 3.88 4.22
CA ARG A 149 -17.62 3.96 5.37
C ARG A 149 -17.53 2.69 6.23
N ALA A 150 -17.57 1.50 5.61
CA ALA A 150 -17.47 0.23 6.33
C ALA A 150 -16.13 0.11 7.11
N PHE A 151 -15.01 0.57 6.51
CA PHE A 151 -13.72 0.64 7.21
C PHE A 151 -13.73 1.65 8.35
N SER A 152 -14.27 2.86 8.16
CA SER A 152 -14.32 3.91 9.19
C SER A 152 -15.22 3.53 10.38
N GLU A 153 -16.32 2.82 10.11
CA GLU A 153 -17.25 2.29 11.10
C GLU A 153 -16.80 0.97 11.75
N ARG A 154 -15.57 0.48 11.43
CA ARG A 154 -15.01 -0.78 11.94
C ARG A 154 -15.87 -2.03 11.63
N ARG A 155 -16.63 -1.98 10.55
CA ARG A 155 -17.47 -3.10 10.07
C ARG A 155 -16.70 -4.09 9.21
N VAL A 156 -15.42 -3.80 8.91
CA VAL A 156 -14.51 -4.70 8.20
C VAL A 156 -13.65 -5.44 9.20
N ARG A 157 -13.71 -6.76 9.17
CA ARG A 157 -12.85 -7.63 9.97
C ARG A 157 -11.67 -8.09 9.16
N LYS A 158 -10.50 -8.08 9.78
CA LYS A 158 -9.22 -8.45 9.14
C LYS A 158 -8.52 -9.45 10.03
N ARG A 159 -7.93 -10.48 9.43
CA ARG A 159 -7.05 -11.41 10.13
C ARG A 159 -5.72 -11.49 9.43
N TYR A 160 -4.68 -11.52 10.23
CA TYR A 160 -3.31 -11.59 9.78
C TYR A 160 -2.62 -12.77 10.45
N THR A 161 -1.77 -13.45 9.72
CA THR A 161 -0.77 -14.36 10.28
C THR A 161 0.58 -13.67 10.29
N ALA A 162 1.29 -13.78 11.39
CA ALA A 162 2.59 -13.16 11.60
C ALA A 162 3.58 -14.14 12.22
N GLU A 163 4.85 -14.09 11.81
CA GLU A 163 5.94 -14.75 12.51
C GLU A 163 6.66 -13.74 13.39
N VAL A 164 6.80 -14.05 14.68
CA VAL A 164 7.42 -13.19 15.69
C VAL A 164 8.63 -13.87 16.32
N GLU A 165 9.60 -13.09 16.78
CA GLU A 165 10.76 -13.58 17.49
C GLU A 165 10.39 -14.15 18.89
N GLY A 166 11.01 -15.27 19.23
CA GLY A 166 10.87 -15.93 20.54
C GLY A 166 9.57 -16.70 20.73
N SER A 167 9.39 -17.20 21.96
CA SER A 167 8.23 -17.98 22.35
C SER A 167 7.11 -17.05 22.82
N PHE A 168 6.00 -17.00 22.08
CA PHE A 168 4.83 -16.18 22.42
C PHE A 168 3.95 -16.90 23.46
N SER A 169 3.25 -16.13 24.30
CA SER A 169 2.31 -16.67 25.28
C SER A 169 1.22 -17.54 24.65
N PRO A 170 0.88 -18.69 25.24
CA PRO A 170 -0.27 -19.49 24.78
C PRO A 170 -1.62 -18.81 25.05
N ASP A 171 -1.67 -17.91 26.03
CA ASP A 171 -2.90 -17.20 26.38
C ASP A 171 -3.19 -16.09 25.36
N PRO A 172 -4.45 -15.88 24.98
CA PRO A 172 -4.83 -14.75 24.12
C PRO A 172 -4.45 -13.41 24.75
N VAL A 173 -3.87 -12.52 23.92
CA VAL A 173 -3.42 -11.19 24.34
C VAL A 173 -4.30 -10.12 23.67
N HIS A 174 -4.76 -9.16 24.46
CA HIS A 174 -5.48 -7.98 24.00
C HIS A 174 -4.63 -6.73 24.22
N VAL A 175 -4.31 -6.02 23.13
CA VAL A 175 -3.47 -4.81 23.15
C VAL A 175 -4.28 -3.61 22.76
N GLU A 176 -4.28 -2.59 23.63
CA GLU A 176 -4.96 -1.31 23.44
C GLU A 176 -4.01 -0.11 23.48
N THR A 177 -2.71 -0.36 23.32
CA THR A 177 -1.69 0.69 23.32
C THR A 177 -1.91 1.67 22.17
N PRO A 178 -2.10 2.98 22.44
CA PRO A 178 -2.29 3.97 21.40
C PRO A 178 -1.08 4.09 20.46
N ILE A 179 -1.32 4.39 19.19
CA ILE A 179 -0.30 4.63 18.18
C ILE A 179 -0.43 6.06 17.66
N ASP A 180 0.65 6.84 17.74
CA ASP A 180 0.65 8.27 17.38
C ASP A 180 -0.48 9.05 18.07
N GLY A 181 -0.74 8.77 19.36
CA GLY A 181 -1.78 9.39 20.16
C GLY A 181 -3.22 8.99 19.79
N GLN A 182 -3.39 8.01 18.89
CA GLN A 182 -4.70 7.53 18.45
C GLN A 182 -4.99 6.14 18.99
N ALA A 183 -6.22 5.89 19.45
CA ALA A 183 -6.65 4.58 19.91
C ALA A 183 -6.36 3.49 18.87
N ALA A 184 -5.70 2.43 19.32
CA ALA A 184 -5.36 1.26 18.52
C ALA A 184 -5.66 0.01 19.34
N GLU A 185 -6.25 -1.01 18.69
CA GLU A 185 -6.73 -2.21 19.35
C GLU A 185 -6.45 -3.43 18.48
N THR A 186 -5.81 -4.46 19.07
CA THR A 186 -5.46 -5.71 18.40
C THR A 186 -5.62 -6.89 19.34
N PHE A 187 -6.30 -7.94 18.90
CA PHE A 187 -6.31 -9.25 19.55
C PHE A 187 -5.25 -10.15 18.89
N ILE A 188 -4.51 -10.89 19.71
CA ILE A 188 -3.42 -11.74 19.27
C ILE A 188 -3.57 -13.11 19.94
N THR A 189 -3.47 -14.20 19.16
CA THR A 189 -3.49 -15.56 19.63
C THR A 189 -2.33 -16.35 19.06
N LEU A 190 -1.73 -17.23 19.87
CA LEU A 190 -0.70 -18.13 19.42
C LEU A 190 -1.31 -19.21 18.49
N ALA A 191 -0.72 -19.43 17.32
CA ALA A 191 -1.07 -20.50 16.42
C ALA A 191 -0.11 -21.71 16.57
N ARG A 192 1.20 -21.45 16.57
CA ARG A 192 2.23 -22.49 16.81
C ARG A 192 3.53 -21.84 17.27
N THR A 193 4.37 -22.60 17.97
CA THR A 193 5.70 -22.18 18.43
C THR A 193 6.77 -23.09 17.84
N SER A 194 7.92 -22.52 17.52
CA SER A 194 9.17 -23.23 17.22
C SER A 194 10.25 -22.83 18.25
N GLU A 195 11.47 -23.35 18.11
CA GLU A 195 12.57 -23.04 19.04
C GLU A 195 12.96 -21.54 19.05
N ALA A 196 12.88 -20.85 17.90
CA ALA A 196 13.36 -19.49 17.72
C ALA A 196 12.26 -18.46 17.47
N SER A 197 11.06 -18.89 17.07
CA SER A 197 9.97 -18.00 16.66
C SER A 197 8.61 -18.59 16.99
N SER A 198 7.59 -17.77 16.95
CA SER A 198 6.19 -18.16 17.07
C SER A 198 5.38 -17.63 15.90
N ILE A 199 4.39 -18.41 15.48
CA ILE A 199 3.37 -17.96 14.53
C ILE A 199 2.16 -17.54 15.33
N VAL A 200 1.70 -16.30 15.11
CA VAL A 200 0.54 -15.74 15.78
C VAL A 200 -0.52 -15.29 14.79
N GLU A 201 -1.78 -15.41 15.16
CA GLU A 201 -2.90 -14.79 14.49
C GLU A 201 -3.18 -13.42 15.14
N CYS A 202 -3.28 -12.37 14.32
CA CYS A 202 -3.59 -11.01 14.75
C CYS A 202 -4.89 -10.54 14.13
N ARG A 203 -5.80 -10.01 14.98
CA ARG A 203 -7.07 -9.41 14.57
C ARG A 203 -7.12 -7.94 15.00
N PRO A 204 -6.61 -7.01 14.16
CA PRO A 204 -6.69 -5.59 14.46
C PRO A 204 -8.13 -5.07 14.26
N VAL A 205 -8.68 -4.42 15.28
CA VAL A 205 -10.01 -3.75 15.26
C VAL A 205 -9.89 -2.39 14.59
N THR A 206 -8.82 -1.68 14.85
CA THR A 206 -8.46 -0.41 14.22
C THR A 206 -7.55 -0.62 13.01
N GLY A 207 -7.10 0.46 12.37
CA GLY A 207 -6.24 0.39 11.16
C GLY A 207 -5.14 1.46 11.16
N ARG A 208 -4.37 1.56 12.26
CA ARG A 208 -3.25 2.52 12.34
C ARG A 208 -2.08 2.05 11.48
N LYS A 209 -1.26 2.99 11.05
CA LYS A 209 -0.03 2.67 10.32
C LYS A 209 0.85 1.73 11.15
N HIS A 210 1.30 0.62 10.54
CA HIS A 210 2.15 -0.41 11.16
C HIS A 210 1.58 -1.04 12.45
N GLN A 211 0.26 -0.98 12.69
CA GLN A 211 -0.36 -1.33 13.98
C GLN A 211 0.05 -2.71 14.49
N VAL A 212 -0.09 -3.76 13.69
CA VAL A 212 0.26 -5.14 14.11
C VAL A 212 1.74 -5.22 14.48
N ARG A 213 2.61 -4.60 13.70
CA ARG A 213 4.06 -4.57 13.91
C ARG A 213 4.43 -3.87 15.22
N ILE A 214 3.85 -2.70 15.47
CA ILE A 214 4.10 -1.89 16.69
C ILE A 214 3.59 -2.64 17.94
N HIS A 215 2.39 -3.21 17.88
CA HIS A 215 1.82 -3.92 19.02
C HIS A 215 2.64 -5.17 19.37
N LEU A 216 3.03 -5.98 18.36
CA LEU A 216 3.87 -7.16 18.60
C LEU A 216 5.26 -6.79 19.17
N ALA A 217 5.90 -5.77 18.61
CA ALA A 217 7.18 -5.26 19.12
C ALA A 217 7.05 -4.71 20.54
N GLY A 218 5.94 -4.01 20.86
CA GLY A 218 5.65 -3.49 22.21
C GLY A 218 5.46 -4.60 23.26
N LEU A 219 5.11 -5.82 22.85
CA LEU A 219 5.05 -7.00 23.71
C LEU A 219 6.42 -7.72 23.86
N GLY A 220 7.48 -7.22 23.20
CA GLY A 220 8.79 -7.85 23.18
C GLY A 220 8.96 -8.95 22.12
N HIS A 221 7.99 -9.10 21.23
CA HIS A 221 7.96 -10.08 20.14
C HIS A 221 7.88 -9.40 18.77
N PRO A 222 8.95 -8.71 18.30
CA PRO A 222 8.94 -8.08 16.98
C PRO A 222 8.74 -9.12 15.88
N LEU A 223 8.15 -8.71 14.77
CA LEU A 223 8.08 -9.56 13.58
C LEU A 223 9.47 -9.96 13.12
N VAL A 224 9.66 -11.23 12.79
CA VAL A 224 10.91 -11.71 12.19
C VAL A 224 11.26 -10.89 10.96
N GLY A 225 12.48 -10.34 10.92
CA GLY A 225 12.97 -9.50 9.83
C GLY A 225 12.50 -8.03 9.85
N ASP A 226 11.70 -7.62 10.84
CA ASP A 226 11.25 -6.24 10.98
C ASP A 226 12.27 -5.35 11.68
N ARG A 227 13.29 -4.92 10.95
CA ARG A 227 14.37 -4.07 11.48
C ARG A 227 13.89 -2.71 11.99
N LEU A 228 12.73 -2.23 11.54
CA LEU A 228 12.19 -0.94 11.98
C LEU A 228 11.70 -1.00 13.43
N TYR A 229 11.22 -2.17 13.86
CA TYR A 229 10.62 -2.36 15.18
C TYR A 229 11.39 -3.38 16.05
N GLY A 230 12.67 -3.58 15.77
CA GLY A 230 13.59 -4.22 16.70
C GLY A 230 13.99 -5.65 16.40
N SER A 231 13.55 -6.23 15.27
CA SER A 231 14.03 -7.56 14.88
C SER A 231 15.53 -7.52 14.56
N THR A 232 16.26 -8.51 15.07
CA THR A 232 17.66 -8.78 14.76
C THR A 232 17.82 -9.85 13.68
N ALA A 233 16.75 -10.60 13.40
CA ALA A 233 16.72 -11.64 12.40
C ALA A 233 16.88 -11.10 10.98
N LYS A 234 17.36 -11.94 10.09
CA LYS A 234 17.41 -11.62 8.66
C LYS A 234 16.03 -11.83 8.02
N PRO A 235 15.70 -11.10 6.93
CA PRO A 235 14.51 -11.38 6.12
C PRO A 235 14.43 -12.88 5.77
N PRO A 236 13.22 -13.40 5.50
CA PRO A 236 12.05 -12.65 5.05
C PRO A 236 11.21 -12.06 6.20
N PHE A 237 10.61 -10.91 5.93
CA PHE A 237 9.54 -10.31 6.72
C PHE A 237 8.23 -11.08 6.46
N ARG A 238 7.63 -11.64 7.51
CA ARG A 238 6.46 -12.52 7.35
C ARG A 238 5.24 -11.97 8.08
N LEU A 239 4.40 -11.26 7.33
CA LEU A 239 3.10 -10.75 7.75
C LEU A 239 2.12 -10.82 6.59
N THR A 240 1.09 -11.65 6.72
CA THR A 240 0.10 -11.90 5.67
C THR A 240 -1.32 -11.56 6.14
N ALA A 241 -2.01 -10.68 5.41
CA ALA A 241 -3.44 -10.45 5.57
C ALA A 241 -4.22 -11.59 4.88
N HIS A 242 -4.54 -12.66 5.61
CA HIS A 242 -5.06 -13.90 5.04
C HIS A 242 -6.59 -13.95 4.98
N GLN A 243 -7.30 -13.14 5.77
CA GLN A 243 -8.77 -13.09 5.73
C GLN A 243 -9.27 -11.66 5.79
N LEU A 244 -10.28 -11.38 4.97
CA LEU A 244 -10.99 -10.11 4.92
C LEU A 244 -12.49 -10.37 4.90
N GLU A 245 -13.22 -9.80 5.87
CA GLU A 245 -14.68 -9.86 5.93
C GLU A 245 -15.25 -8.45 5.90
N PHE A 246 -16.15 -8.16 4.98
CA PHE A 246 -16.69 -6.82 4.76
C PHE A 246 -18.11 -6.85 4.20
N PRO A 247 -18.94 -5.82 4.44
CA PRO A 247 -20.24 -5.70 3.78
C PRO A 247 -20.03 -5.39 2.30
N CYS A 248 -20.64 -6.19 1.43
CA CYS A 248 -20.60 -6.00 -0.02
C CYS A 248 -21.15 -4.61 -0.38
N PRO A 249 -20.42 -3.78 -1.13
CA PRO A 249 -20.83 -2.41 -1.42
C PRO A 249 -22.08 -2.31 -2.34
N THR A 250 -22.46 -3.42 -2.98
CA THR A 250 -23.62 -3.48 -3.87
C THR A 250 -24.84 -4.11 -3.23
N SER A 251 -24.71 -5.17 -2.42
CA SER A 251 -25.83 -5.87 -1.78
C SER A 251 -25.98 -5.55 -0.29
N GLY A 252 -24.93 -5.10 0.38
CA GLY A 252 -24.89 -4.92 1.83
C GLY A 252 -24.64 -6.20 2.64
N GLU A 253 -24.72 -7.36 2.02
CA GLU A 253 -24.44 -8.65 2.65
C GLU A 253 -22.96 -8.80 2.99
N PHE A 254 -22.65 -9.48 4.10
CA PHE A 254 -21.26 -9.74 4.44
C PHE A 254 -20.62 -10.77 3.50
N ARG A 255 -19.42 -10.44 3.04
CA ARG A 255 -18.57 -11.31 2.23
C ARG A 255 -17.31 -11.62 3.03
N THR A 256 -16.99 -12.90 3.15
CA THR A 256 -15.73 -13.37 3.70
C THR A 256 -14.85 -13.89 2.58
N VAL A 257 -13.64 -13.36 2.49
CA VAL A 257 -12.62 -13.78 1.52
C VAL A 257 -11.43 -14.31 2.29
N ASN A 258 -11.02 -15.53 1.98
CA ASN A 258 -9.82 -16.15 2.50
C ASN A 258 -8.75 -16.20 1.42
N LEU A 259 -7.50 -15.99 1.82
CA LEU A 259 -6.37 -16.13 0.91
C LEU A 259 -6.20 -17.60 0.51
N PRO A 260 -6.08 -17.92 -0.79
CA PRO A 260 -5.80 -19.28 -1.22
C PRO A 260 -4.48 -19.82 -0.60
N PRO A 261 -4.42 -21.09 -0.17
CA PRO A 261 -3.23 -21.70 0.46
C PRO A 261 -1.94 -21.46 -0.32
N ARG A 262 -1.97 -21.57 -1.65
CA ARG A 262 -0.81 -21.35 -2.54
C ARG A 262 -0.21 -19.93 -2.48
N LEU A 263 -0.94 -18.96 -1.97
CA LEU A 263 -0.51 -17.55 -1.81
C LEU A 263 -0.20 -17.20 -0.35
N ASN A 264 -0.47 -18.14 0.57
CA ASN A 264 -0.21 -17.93 1.99
C ASN A 264 1.16 -18.51 2.36
N GLN A 265 2.14 -17.64 2.59
CA GLN A 265 3.50 -18.05 2.94
C GLN A 265 3.61 -18.93 4.20
N PHE A 266 2.55 -19.00 5.01
CA PHE A 266 2.50 -19.84 6.22
C PHE A 266 1.91 -21.22 5.97
N GLU A 267 1.29 -21.45 4.82
CA GLU A 267 0.69 -22.73 4.41
C GLU A 267 1.47 -23.40 3.27
N ALA A 268 2.26 -22.64 2.52
CA ALA A 268 3.10 -23.18 1.43
C ALA A 268 4.25 -24.08 1.94
N ASP A 269 4.59 -24.00 3.23
CA ASP A 269 5.66 -24.78 3.88
C ASP A 269 5.12 -26.08 4.55
N GLN A 270 3.86 -26.47 4.32
CA GLN A 270 3.25 -27.72 4.75
C GLN A 270 3.16 -28.72 3.56
#